data_6febb1b28a25d90f2aa01a95750ebe73
#
_entry.id   6febb1b28a25d90f2aa01a95750ebe73
#
_cell.length_a   1.000
_cell.length_b   1.000
_cell.length_c   1.000
_cell.angle_alpha   90.00
_cell.angle_beta   90.00
_cell.angle_gamma   90.00
#
_symmetry.space_group_name_H-M   'P 1'
#
loop_
_entity.id
_entity.type
_entity.pdbx_description
1 polymer ?
#
loop_
_entity_poly.entity_id
_entity_poly.type
_entity_poly.pdbx_seq_one_letter_code
_entity_poly.pdbx_strand_id
1 'polypeptide(L)' 'MTKYMYVVLLGNKKMLGRAGDIVKVKSGYARNFLLPKKIATPFLVFEYVAYFNRKYFDN' A
#
# COMPACT_ATOMS: atom_id res chain seq x y z
N MET A 1 -16.85 -1.13 14.52
CA MET A 1 -16.87 -0.60 13.15
C MET A 1 -15.67 -1.09 12.38
N THR A 2 -15.88 -1.40 11.11
CA THR A 2 -14.79 -1.87 10.26
C THR A 2 -13.99 -0.67 9.77
N LYS A 3 -12.69 -0.71 9.97
CA LYS A 3 -11.80 0.32 9.46
C LYS A 3 -11.07 -0.21 8.24
N TYR A 4 -10.82 0.68 7.31
CA TYR A 4 -10.08 0.36 6.09
C TYR A 4 -8.79 1.16 6.07
N MET A 5 -7.84 0.65 5.32
CA MET A 5 -6.61 1.38 5.08
C MET A 5 -6.15 1.13 3.66
N TYR A 6 -5.36 2.05 3.15
CA TYR A 6 -4.77 1.89 1.83
C TYR A 6 -3.39 1.27 1.98
N VAL A 7 -3.09 0.35 1.08
CA VAL A 7 -1.78 -0.29 1.04
C VAL A 7 -1.30 -0.31 -0.40
N VAL A 8 0.02 -0.31 -0.56
CA VAL A 8 0.67 -0.45 -1.85
C VAL A 8 1.15 -1.88 -1.95
N LEU A 9 0.73 -2.58 -2.99
CA LEU A 9 1.14 -3.97 -3.17
C LEU A 9 2.61 -4.03 -3.57
N LEU A 10 3.35 -4.93 -2.93
CA LEU A 10 4.77 -5.14 -3.19
C LEU A 10 4.99 -6.18 -4.27
N GLY A 11 3.98 -6.98 -4.54
CA GLY A 11 4.02 -7.99 -5.58
C GLY A 11 2.63 -8.21 -6.13
N ASN A 12 2.55 -8.99 -7.20
CA ASN A 12 1.27 -9.32 -7.78
C ASN A 12 0.49 -10.22 -6.82
N LYS A 13 -0.73 -9.84 -6.52
CA LYS A 13 -1.61 -10.60 -5.65
C LYS A 13 -2.91 -10.87 -6.37
N LYS A 14 -3.18 -12.14 -6.62
CA LYS A 14 -4.42 -12.52 -7.28
C LYS A 14 -5.59 -11.97 -6.48
N MET A 15 -6.54 -11.38 -7.17
CA MET A 15 -7.75 -10.79 -6.61
C MET A 15 -7.55 -9.45 -5.90
N LEU A 16 -6.33 -8.99 -5.74
CA LEU A 16 -6.07 -7.68 -5.16
C LEU A 16 -5.50 -6.70 -6.18
N GLY A 17 -4.52 -7.14 -6.95
CA GLY A 17 -3.91 -6.27 -7.93
C GLY A 17 -2.48 -6.64 -8.21
N ARG A 18 -1.76 -5.72 -8.84
CA ARG A 18 -0.38 -5.91 -9.25
C ARG A 18 0.55 -5.11 -8.37
N ALA A 19 1.82 -5.45 -8.45
CA ALA A 19 2.85 -4.70 -7.72
C ALA A 19 2.75 -3.22 -8.06
N GLY A 20 2.75 -2.38 -7.04
CA GLY A 20 2.65 -0.94 -7.19
C GLY A 20 1.24 -0.41 -7.13
N ASP A 21 0.23 -1.28 -7.19
CA ASP A 21 -1.15 -0.84 -7.09
C ASP A 21 -1.49 -0.42 -5.67
N ILE A 22 -2.29 0.63 -5.55
CA ILE A 22 -2.79 1.09 -4.26
C ILE A 22 -4.20 0.54 -4.11
N VAL A 23 -4.41 -0.25 -3.07
CA VAL A 23 -5.70 -0.89 -2.84
C VAL A 23 -6.21 -0.55 -1.45
N LYS A 24 -7.53 -0.55 -1.30
CA LYS A 24 -8.18 -0.30 -0.02
C LYS A 24 -8.61 -1.65 0.54
N VAL A 25 -8.13 -1.96 1.74
CA VAL A 25 -8.43 -3.24 2.38
C VAL A 25 -8.83 -3.00 3.84
N LYS A 26 -9.44 -4.00 4.44
CA LYS A 26 -9.74 -3.93 5.87
C LYS A 26 -8.43 -3.88 6.65
N SER A 27 -8.36 -2.99 7.64
CA SER A 27 -7.10 -2.79 8.36
C SER A 27 -6.68 -4.04 9.12
N GLY A 28 -7.61 -4.83 9.63
CA GLY A 28 -7.27 -6.10 10.28
C GLY A 28 -6.60 -7.06 9.33
N TYR A 29 -7.13 -7.18 8.13
CA TYR A 29 -6.55 -8.05 7.10
C TYR A 29 -5.16 -7.57 6.72
N ALA A 30 -5.00 -6.27 6.54
CA ALA A 30 -3.70 -5.73 6.20
C ALA A 30 -2.67 -6.02 7.29
N ARG A 31 -3.01 -5.71 8.55
CA ARG A 31 -2.07 -5.86 9.65
C ARG A 31 -1.75 -7.31 9.98
N ASN A 32 -2.72 -8.20 9.83
CA ASN A 32 -2.53 -9.59 10.22
C ASN A 32 -2.00 -10.46 9.09
N PHE A 33 -2.16 -10.03 7.86
CA PHE A 33 -1.80 -10.88 6.71
C PHE A 33 -0.86 -10.17 5.75
N LEU A 34 -1.29 -9.01 5.21
CA LEU A 34 -0.54 -8.38 4.12
C LEU A 34 0.80 -7.83 4.56
N LEU A 35 0.84 -7.15 5.69
CA LEU A 35 2.05 -6.49 6.17
C LEU A 35 3.07 -7.49 6.72
N PRO A 36 2.69 -8.44 7.58
CA PRO A 36 3.67 -9.41 8.10
C PRO A 36 4.29 -10.27 7.00
N LYS A 37 3.53 -10.59 5.97
CA LYS A 37 4.04 -11.40 4.86
C LYS A 37 4.71 -10.59 3.78
N LYS A 38 4.78 -9.27 3.97
CA LYS A 38 5.42 -8.35 3.01
C LYS A 38 4.78 -8.42 1.63
N ILE A 39 3.48 -8.70 1.61
CA ILE A 39 2.70 -8.68 0.37
C ILE A 39 2.40 -7.23 -0.01
N ALA A 40 2.25 -6.36 1.00
CA ALA A 40 1.93 -4.96 0.80
C ALA A 40 2.59 -4.13 1.89
N THR A 41 2.63 -2.83 1.67
CA THR A 41 3.15 -1.87 2.64
C THR A 41 2.08 -0.81 2.88
N PRO A 42 2.01 -0.23 4.09
CA PRO A 42 1.03 0.81 4.35
C PRO A 42 1.23 1.99 3.41
N PHE A 43 0.13 2.54 2.92
CA PHE A 43 0.17 3.72 2.08
C PHE A 43 -0.29 4.91 2.90
N LEU A 44 0.63 5.85 3.10
CA LEU A 44 0.33 7.10 3.76
C LEU A 44 0.43 8.20 2.71
N VAL A 45 -0.62 9.01 2.61
CA VAL A 45 -0.65 10.08 1.62
C VAL A 45 0.59 10.95 1.71
N PHE A 46 1.03 11.20 2.93
CA PHE A 46 2.21 12.01 3.16
C PHE A 46 3.45 11.38 2.53
N GLU A 47 3.64 10.09 2.72
CA GLU A 47 4.79 9.39 2.16
C GLU A 47 4.72 9.34 0.64
N TYR A 48 3.51 9.20 0.11
CA TYR A 48 3.33 9.18 -1.34
C TYR A 48 3.73 10.51 -1.96
N VAL A 49 3.34 11.61 -1.32
CA VAL A 49 3.70 12.94 -1.83
C VAL A 49 5.21 13.10 -1.83
N ALA A 50 5.88 12.67 -0.77
CA ALA A 50 7.33 12.75 -0.70
C ALA A 50 8.00 11.91 -1.79
N TYR A 51 7.48 10.71 -2.00
CA TYR A 51 7.99 9.83 -3.05
C TYR A 51 7.78 10.43 -4.43
N PHE A 52 6.59 10.96 -4.68
CA PHE A 52 6.25 11.58 -5.95
C PHE A 52 7.17 12.76 -6.24
N ASN A 53 7.36 13.61 -5.26
CA ASN A 53 8.22 14.78 -5.44
C ASN A 53 9.66 14.37 -5.75
N ARG A 54 10.15 13.36 -5.03
CA ARG A 54 11.50 12.88 -5.23
C ARG A 54 11.69 12.29 -6.62
N LYS A 55 10.69 11.58 -7.10
CA LYS A 55 10.80 10.92 -8.40
C LYS A 55 10.66 11.88 -9.57
N TYR A 56 9.79 12.89 -9.44
CA TYR A 56 9.44 13.74 -10.57
C TYR A 56 9.97 15.16 -10.48
N PHE A 57 10.28 15.63 -9.30
CA PHE A 57 10.67 17.02 -9.12
C PHE A 57 12.04 17.21 -8.50
N ASP A 58 12.59 16.17 -7.92
CA ASP A 58 13.90 16.24 -7.31
C ASP A 58 14.96 15.99 -8.37
N ASN A 59 15.94 16.88 -8.40
CA ASN A 59 17.04 16.76 -9.36
C ASN A 59 18.25 16.12 -8.74
#